data_0422b7396520c852ede5795b52e86087
#
_entry.id   0422b7396520c852ede5795b52e86087
#
_cell.length_a   1.000
_cell.length_b   1.000
_cell.length_c   1.000
_cell.angle_alpha   90.00
_cell.angle_beta   90.00
_cell.angle_gamma   90.00
#
_symmetry.space_group_name_H-M   'P 1'
#
loop_
_entity.id
_entity.type
_entity.pdbx_description
1 polymer ?
#
loop_
_entity_poly.entity_id
_entity_poly.type
_entity_poly.pdbx_seq_one_letter_code
_entity_poly.pdbx_strand_id
1 'polypeptide(L)'
;MNDLELSACSPLAVNPNSFNPNVILPYGLEVEHIKQSMLDFTDFLGFINQQLHTRQMPRLECFLMSANFSSIVGEFMNMTIPKYCPHLIKNRYHNGHPDLVPTGLFPNDAVQHAEEGIEIKGSRYASGWQGHNPESIF
;
A
#
# COMPACT_ATOMS: atom_id res chain seq x y z
N MET A 1 -24.57 11.82 -7.10
CA MET A 1 -24.17 10.42 -7.24
C MET A 1 -25.40 9.54 -7.24
N ASN A 2 -25.50 8.62 -8.16
CA ASN A 2 -26.58 7.64 -8.15
C ASN A 2 -26.29 6.53 -7.13
N ASP A 3 -27.25 5.66 -6.90
CA ASP A 3 -27.09 4.55 -5.92
C ASP A 3 -25.93 3.63 -6.26
N LEU A 4 -25.64 3.45 -7.55
CA LEU A 4 -24.53 2.63 -8.01
C LEU A 4 -23.17 3.22 -7.61
N GLU A 5 -23.02 4.53 -7.79
CA GLU A 5 -21.79 5.22 -7.38
C GLU A 5 -21.63 5.26 -5.86
N LEU A 6 -22.73 5.42 -5.13
CA LEU A 6 -22.68 5.38 -3.67
C LEU A 6 -22.27 3.99 -3.18
N SER A 7 -22.78 2.92 -3.80
CA SER A 7 -22.38 1.56 -3.44
C SER A 7 -20.89 1.30 -3.73
N ALA A 8 -20.32 1.95 -4.74
CA ALA A 8 -18.91 1.84 -5.05
C ALA A 8 -17.99 2.48 -3.98
N CYS A 9 -18.55 3.26 -3.06
CA CYS A 9 -17.79 3.78 -1.91
C CYS A 9 -17.67 2.77 -0.78
N SER A 10 -18.36 1.63 -0.85
CA SER A 10 -18.25 0.58 0.16
C SER A 10 -16.98 -0.24 -0.07
N PRO A 11 -16.27 -0.64 1.01
CA PRO A 11 -15.08 -1.47 0.87
C PRO A 11 -15.40 -2.80 0.18
N LEU A 12 -14.52 -3.21 -0.75
CA LEU A 12 -14.60 -4.52 -1.37
C LEU A 12 -13.79 -5.52 -0.57
N ALA A 13 -14.26 -6.77 -0.53
CA ALA A 13 -13.51 -7.85 0.09
C ALA A 13 -12.23 -8.12 -0.70
N VAL A 14 -11.13 -8.37 0.02
CA VAL A 14 -9.87 -8.79 -0.60
C VAL A 14 -10.02 -10.25 -1.01
N ASN A 15 -9.77 -10.55 -2.30
CA ASN A 15 -9.84 -11.91 -2.81
C ASN A 15 -8.58 -12.68 -2.38
N PRO A 16 -8.70 -13.73 -1.53
CA PRO A 16 -7.54 -14.50 -1.08
C PRO A 16 -6.80 -15.21 -2.23
N ASN A 17 -7.48 -15.47 -3.35
CA ASN A 17 -6.88 -16.11 -4.52
C ASN A 17 -6.01 -15.14 -5.34
N SER A 18 -6.01 -13.85 -5.02
CA SER A 18 -5.17 -12.86 -5.68
C SER A 18 -3.72 -12.88 -5.20
N PHE A 19 -3.43 -13.57 -4.10
CA PHE A 19 -2.07 -13.66 -3.56
C PHE A 19 -1.33 -14.85 -4.18
N ASN A 20 -0.02 -14.68 -4.37
CA ASN A 20 0.83 -15.77 -4.83
C ASN A 20 0.95 -16.83 -3.70
N PRO A 21 0.45 -18.08 -3.89
CA PRO A 21 0.48 -19.07 -2.82
C PRO A 21 1.88 -19.62 -2.51
N ASN A 22 2.85 -19.36 -3.39
CA ASN A 22 4.22 -19.84 -3.23
C ASN A 22 5.16 -18.78 -2.63
N VAL A 23 4.65 -17.59 -2.30
CA VAL A 23 5.51 -16.54 -1.78
C VAL A 23 5.93 -16.83 -0.35
N ILE A 24 7.22 -16.61 -0.06
CA ILE A 24 7.76 -16.60 1.29
C ILE A 24 8.28 -15.19 1.54
N LEU A 25 7.69 -14.51 2.50
CA LEU A 25 8.02 -13.11 2.79
C LEU A 25 9.04 -13.05 3.92
N PRO A 26 10.03 -12.15 3.82
CA PRO A 26 11.06 -12.02 4.86
C PRO A 26 10.56 -11.24 6.07
N TYR A 27 11.37 -11.24 7.14
CA TYR A 27 11.18 -10.43 8.36
C TYR A 27 9.91 -10.75 9.14
N GLY A 28 9.39 -11.97 9.02
CA GLY A 28 8.15 -12.35 9.68
C GLY A 28 6.90 -11.74 9.06
N LEU A 29 7.03 -11.06 7.91
CA LEU A 29 5.88 -10.56 7.19
C LEU A 29 5.08 -11.72 6.59
N GLU A 30 3.77 -11.67 6.77
CA GLU A 30 2.84 -12.68 6.27
C GLU A 30 1.82 -12.03 5.34
N VAL A 31 1.27 -12.84 4.43
CA VAL A 31 0.21 -12.38 3.52
C VAL A 31 -0.97 -11.79 4.29
N GLU A 32 -1.30 -12.34 5.47
CA GLU A 32 -2.38 -11.83 6.31
C GLU A 32 -2.13 -10.38 6.76
N HIS A 33 -0.89 -10.01 7.04
CA HIS A 33 -0.53 -8.62 7.38
C HIS A 33 -0.80 -7.67 6.22
N ILE A 34 -0.45 -8.10 5.02
CA ILE A 34 -0.69 -7.32 3.79
C ILE A 34 -2.20 -7.20 3.54
N LYS A 35 -2.93 -8.30 3.71
CA LYS A 35 -4.38 -8.32 3.55
C LYS A 35 -5.07 -7.35 4.51
N GLN A 36 -4.66 -7.32 5.77
CA GLN A 36 -5.21 -6.39 6.76
C GLN A 36 -4.95 -4.93 6.33
N SER A 37 -3.76 -4.63 5.85
CA SER A 37 -3.42 -3.29 5.36
C SER A 37 -4.23 -2.92 4.12
N MET A 38 -4.48 -3.86 3.23
CA MET A 38 -5.33 -3.63 2.05
C MET A 38 -6.78 -3.35 2.45
N LEU A 39 -7.30 -4.05 3.45
CA LEU A 39 -8.65 -3.79 3.98
C LEU A 39 -8.73 -2.40 4.60
N ASP A 40 -7.71 -1.98 5.35
CA ASP A 40 -7.64 -0.63 5.88
C ASP A 40 -7.64 0.41 4.76
N PHE A 41 -6.91 0.14 3.68
CA PHE A 41 -6.86 1.06 2.54
C PHE A 41 -8.23 1.18 1.84
N THR A 42 -8.89 0.07 1.57
CA THR A 42 -10.21 0.12 0.92
C THR A 42 -11.25 0.81 1.79
N ASP A 43 -11.18 0.63 3.11
CA ASP A 43 -12.03 1.35 4.06
C ASP A 43 -11.75 2.85 4.01
N PHE A 44 -10.49 3.23 4.05
CA PHE A 44 -10.06 4.63 3.92
C PHE A 44 -10.54 5.25 2.60
N LEU A 45 -10.36 4.54 1.50
CA LEU A 45 -10.76 5.02 0.17
C LEU A 45 -12.27 5.22 0.10
N GLY A 46 -13.04 4.27 0.64
CA GLY A 46 -14.50 4.39 0.72
C GLY A 46 -14.95 5.60 1.52
N PHE A 47 -14.31 5.85 2.67
CA PHE A 47 -14.59 7.02 3.50
C PHE A 47 -14.31 8.32 2.74
N ILE A 48 -13.14 8.44 2.12
CA ILE A 48 -12.77 9.64 1.35
C ILE A 48 -13.75 9.87 0.20
N ASN A 49 -14.11 8.80 -0.51
CA ASN A 49 -15.01 8.92 -1.66
C ASN A 49 -16.42 9.32 -1.24
N GLN A 50 -16.90 8.87 -0.08
CA GLN A 50 -18.17 9.35 0.48
C GLN A 50 -18.10 10.85 0.76
N GLN A 51 -17.02 11.33 1.34
CA GLN A 51 -16.85 12.76 1.61
C GLN A 51 -16.76 13.59 0.32
N LEU A 52 -16.05 13.09 -0.67
CA LEU A 52 -15.98 13.74 -1.99
C LEU A 52 -17.36 13.82 -2.62
N HIS A 53 -18.15 12.76 -2.50
CA HIS A 53 -19.52 12.72 -3.00
C HIS A 53 -20.39 13.83 -2.40
N THR A 54 -20.29 14.07 -1.10
CA THR A 54 -21.07 15.11 -0.44
C THR A 54 -20.78 16.50 -0.99
N ARG A 55 -19.65 16.66 -1.67
CA ARG A 55 -19.21 17.91 -2.30
C ARG A 55 -19.33 17.89 -3.81
N GLN A 56 -20.04 16.89 -4.36
CA GLN A 56 -20.24 16.71 -5.80
C GLN A 56 -18.91 16.58 -6.56
N MET A 57 -17.91 15.99 -5.93
CA MET A 57 -16.63 15.72 -6.54
C MET A 57 -16.52 14.27 -7.00
N PRO A 58 -15.73 13.99 -8.07
CA PRO A 58 -15.45 12.63 -8.49
C PRO A 58 -14.73 11.84 -7.41
N ARG A 59 -14.74 10.51 -7.54
CA ARG A 59 -13.95 9.64 -6.66
C ARG A 59 -12.45 9.92 -6.83
N LEU A 60 -11.71 9.72 -5.75
CA LEU A 60 -10.28 10.00 -5.70
C LEU A 60 -9.51 9.30 -6.84
N GLU A 61 -9.77 8.02 -7.05
CA GLU A 61 -9.12 7.23 -8.09
C GLU A 61 -9.54 7.64 -9.50
N CYS A 62 -10.60 8.42 -9.64
CA CYS A 62 -11.09 8.86 -10.94
C CYS A 62 -10.45 10.17 -11.41
N PHE A 63 -10.16 11.10 -10.48
CA PHE A 63 -9.56 12.38 -10.88
C PHE A 63 -8.05 12.43 -10.73
N LEU A 64 -7.45 11.53 -9.95
CA LEU A 64 -6.00 11.46 -9.83
C LEU A 64 -5.40 10.72 -11.02
N MET A 65 -4.22 11.17 -11.44
CA MET A 65 -3.39 10.41 -12.37
C MET A 65 -2.98 9.08 -11.71
N SER A 66 -2.85 8.03 -12.52
CA SER A 66 -2.52 6.69 -12.03
C SER A 66 -1.26 6.66 -11.16
N ALA A 67 -0.21 7.41 -11.54
CA ALA A 67 1.02 7.47 -10.75
C ALA A 67 0.78 8.08 -9.37
N ASN A 68 -0.03 9.12 -9.29
CA ASN A 68 -0.33 9.77 -8.00
C ASN A 68 -1.19 8.88 -7.12
N PHE A 69 -2.16 8.19 -7.69
CA PHE A 69 -2.98 7.23 -6.94
C PHE A 69 -2.12 6.07 -6.42
N SER A 70 -1.25 5.52 -7.26
CA SER A 70 -0.33 4.45 -6.86
C SER A 70 0.60 4.88 -5.72
N SER A 71 1.04 6.14 -5.72
CA SER A 71 1.84 6.69 -4.63
C SER A 71 1.07 6.73 -3.31
N ILE A 72 -0.20 7.12 -3.36
CA ILE A 72 -1.07 7.11 -2.16
C ILE A 72 -1.20 5.69 -1.61
N VAL A 73 -1.43 4.70 -2.49
CA VAL A 73 -1.51 3.30 -2.07
C VAL A 73 -0.22 2.87 -1.38
N GLY A 74 0.94 3.14 -2.00
CA GLY A 74 2.23 2.77 -1.44
C GLY A 74 2.50 3.42 -0.08
N GLU A 75 2.24 4.71 0.03
CA GLU A 75 2.44 5.43 1.30
C GLU A 75 1.50 4.95 2.39
N PHE A 76 0.25 4.65 2.04
CA PHE A 76 -0.70 4.10 2.99
C PHE A 76 -0.26 2.72 3.49
N MET A 77 0.19 1.84 2.59
CA MET A 77 0.68 0.51 2.96
C MET A 77 1.93 0.60 3.83
N ASN A 78 2.84 1.52 3.54
CA ASN A 78 4.03 1.76 4.36
C ASN A 78 3.67 2.20 5.78
N MET A 79 2.57 2.91 5.93
CA MET A 79 2.08 3.33 7.24
C MET A 79 1.39 2.20 8.00
N THR A 80 0.64 1.35 7.30
CA THR A 80 -0.25 0.38 7.95
C THR A 80 0.36 -1.00 8.15
N ILE A 81 1.24 -1.48 7.27
CA ILE A 81 1.88 -2.80 7.43
C ILE A 81 2.59 -2.92 8.77
N PRO A 82 3.38 -1.94 9.25
CA PRO A 82 4.03 -2.04 10.56
C PRO A 82 3.05 -2.17 11.74
N LYS A 83 1.82 -1.73 11.56
CA LYS A 83 0.77 -1.88 12.56
C LYS A 83 0.43 -3.36 12.81
N TYR A 84 0.51 -4.19 11.76
CA TYR A 84 0.20 -5.61 11.83
C TYR A 84 1.45 -6.49 11.93
N CYS A 85 2.59 -6.02 11.42
CA CYS A 85 3.87 -6.72 11.46
C CYS A 85 4.92 -5.85 12.17
N PRO A 86 5.07 -6.00 13.52
CA PRO A 86 5.98 -5.14 14.29
C PRO A 86 7.46 -5.39 14.04
N HIS A 87 7.81 -6.44 13.28
CA HIS A 87 9.19 -6.68 12.84
C HIS A 87 9.67 -5.72 11.77
N LEU A 88 8.74 -4.96 11.17
CA LEU A 88 9.02 -3.95 10.16
C LEU A 88 8.55 -2.58 10.65
N ILE A 89 9.27 -1.55 10.25
CA ILE A 89 8.91 -0.16 10.54
C ILE A 89 9.15 0.68 9.29
N LYS A 90 8.36 1.74 9.11
CA LYS A 90 8.58 2.67 8.03
C LYS A 90 9.97 3.29 8.16
N ASN A 91 10.74 3.30 7.06
CA ASN A 91 12.04 3.95 7.03
C ASN A 91 11.89 5.43 7.41
N ARG A 92 12.55 5.85 8.47
CA ARG A 92 12.46 7.24 8.98
C ARG A 92 13.31 8.22 8.20
N TYR A 93 14.17 7.73 7.32
CA TYR A 93 14.93 8.61 6.43
C TYR A 93 13.99 9.09 5.33
N HIS A 94 13.86 10.40 5.16
CA HIS A 94 13.01 10.97 4.12
C HIS A 94 13.50 10.53 2.73
N ASN A 95 12.59 9.97 1.93
CA ASN A 95 12.91 9.37 0.63
C ASN A 95 13.96 8.24 0.71
N GLY A 96 14.11 7.62 1.87
CA GLY A 96 15.02 6.48 2.03
C GLY A 96 14.50 5.23 1.33
N HIS A 97 15.41 4.35 0.98
CA HIS A 97 15.14 3.04 0.41
C HIS A 97 15.78 1.94 1.25
N PRO A 98 15.07 0.86 1.51
CA PRO A 98 13.69 0.55 1.10
C PRO A 98 12.64 1.30 1.95
N ASP A 99 11.37 1.15 1.58
CA ASP A 99 10.25 1.80 2.25
C ASP A 99 10.08 1.35 3.71
N LEU A 100 10.16 0.04 3.93
CA LEU A 100 10.08 -0.58 5.26
C LEU A 100 11.43 -1.23 5.58
N VAL A 101 11.88 -1.04 6.80
CA VAL A 101 13.14 -1.61 7.28
C VAL A 101 12.88 -2.51 8.48
N PRO A 102 13.74 -3.54 8.72
CA PRO A 102 13.64 -4.33 9.94
C PRO A 102 13.78 -3.44 11.18
N THR A 103 12.87 -3.57 12.11
CA THR A 103 12.85 -2.76 13.34
C THR A 103 14.14 -2.96 14.12
N GLY A 104 14.84 -1.88 14.42
CA GLY A 104 16.05 -1.89 15.23
C GLY A 104 17.33 -2.26 14.49
N LEU A 105 17.28 -2.59 13.19
CA LEU A 105 18.47 -2.94 12.41
C LEU A 105 19.35 -1.73 12.14
N PHE A 106 18.74 -0.59 11.79
CA PHE A 106 19.46 0.64 11.48
C PHE A 106 19.30 1.66 12.60
N PRO A 107 20.33 2.50 12.87
CA PRO A 107 20.23 3.55 13.89
C PRO A 107 19.00 4.45 13.63
N ASN A 108 18.16 4.62 14.65
CA ASN A 108 16.91 5.41 14.58
C ASN A 108 15.93 4.91 13.53
N ASP A 109 16.06 3.66 13.08
CA ASP A 109 15.24 3.08 12.02
C ASP A 109 15.26 3.92 10.73
N ALA A 110 16.41 4.50 10.42
CA ALA A 110 16.58 5.39 9.28
C ALA A 110 17.82 4.97 8.48
N VAL A 111 17.63 4.82 7.17
CA VAL A 111 18.73 4.54 6.24
C VAL A 111 18.41 5.15 4.88
N GLN A 112 19.41 5.82 4.31
CA GLN A 112 19.23 6.46 3.00
C GLN A 112 19.06 5.41 1.90
N HIS A 113 19.89 4.36 1.93
CA HIS A 113 19.81 3.27 0.97
C HIS A 113 20.39 2.00 1.59
N ALA A 114 19.64 0.91 1.52
CA ALA A 114 20.06 -0.41 1.99
C ALA A 114 19.36 -1.50 1.17
N GLU A 115 19.92 -2.71 1.20
CA GLU A 115 19.32 -3.88 0.58
C GLU A 115 18.35 -4.58 1.53
N GLU A 116 18.51 -4.36 2.83
CA GLU A 116 17.68 -4.99 3.87
C GLU A 116 16.36 -4.25 4.04
N GLY A 117 15.25 -4.91 3.79
CA GLY A 117 13.93 -4.34 3.96
C GLY A 117 12.97 -4.71 2.84
N ILE A 118 11.85 -4.00 2.79
CA ILE A 118 10.77 -4.23 1.83
C ILE A 118 10.51 -2.94 1.07
N GLU A 119 10.54 -3.01 -0.24
CA GLU A 119 10.08 -1.93 -1.12
C GLU A 119 8.66 -2.26 -1.59
N ILE A 120 7.77 -1.28 -1.51
CA ILE A 120 6.36 -1.47 -1.90
C ILE A 120 6.10 -0.72 -3.19
N LYS A 121 5.54 -1.44 -4.16
CA LYS A 121 5.13 -0.86 -5.44
C LYS A 121 3.65 -1.10 -5.64
N GLY A 122 2.92 -0.02 -5.84
CA GLY A 122 1.52 -0.07 -6.21
C GLY A 122 1.34 0.11 -7.70
N SER A 123 0.39 -0.60 -8.27
CA SER A 123 -0.02 -0.38 -9.65
C SER A 123 -1.54 -0.44 -9.73
N ARG A 124 -2.12 0.49 -10.48
CA ARG A 124 -3.55 0.49 -10.76
C ARG A 124 -3.94 -0.62 -11.73
N TYR A 125 -2.99 -1.05 -12.54
CA TYR A 125 -3.21 -2.08 -13.56
C TYR A 125 -2.35 -3.31 -13.26
N ALA A 126 -2.84 -4.47 -13.66
CA ALA A 126 -2.13 -5.74 -13.46
C ALA A 126 -0.85 -5.84 -14.31
N SER A 127 -0.68 -4.95 -15.30
CA SER A 127 0.50 -4.89 -16.16
C SER A 127 0.95 -3.44 -16.33
N GLY A 128 2.16 -3.24 -16.88
CA GLY A 128 2.66 -1.90 -17.17
C GLY A 128 3.43 -1.25 -16.04
N TRP A 129 3.75 -2.01 -14.98
CA TRP A 129 4.63 -1.49 -13.94
C TRP A 129 6.03 -1.22 -14.48
N GLN A 130 6.60 -0.07 -14.11
CA GLN A 130 7.96 0.32 -14.45
C GLN A 130 8.69 0.74 -13.20
N GLY A 131 9.71 -0.04 -12.83
CA GLY A 131 10.61 0.29 -11.73
C GLY A 131 11.92 0.85 -12.25
N HIS A 132 12.57 1.66 -11.43
CA HIS A 132 13.87 2.24 -11.77
C HIS A 132 15.05 1.36 -11.33
N ASN A 133 14.81 0.39 -10.46
CA ASN A 133 15.82 -0.53 -9.94
C ASN A 133 15.35 -1.96 -10.10
N PRO A 134 16.28 -2.94 -10.21
CA PRO A 134 15.90 -4.35 -10.12
C PRO A 134 15.26 -4.63 -8.76
N GLU A 135 14.08 -5.20 -8.77
CA GLU A 135 13.31 -5.46 -7.55
C GLU A 135 12.71 -6.85 -7.63
N SER A 136 12.58 -7.49 -6.46
CA SER A 136 11.85 -8.74 -6.36
C SER A 136 10.36 -8.45 -6.39
N ILE A 137 9.61 -9.21 -7.19
CA ILE A 137 8.16 -9.10 -7.30
C ILE A 137 7.53 -10.28 -6.55
N PHE A 138 6.67 -9.97 -5.61
CA PHE A 138 5.98 -10.96 -4.78
C PHE A 138 4.50 -11.04 -5.10
#